data_092c23a05f134a24a5995b5073bc14a3
#
_entry.id   092c23a05f134a24a5995b5073bc14a3
#
_cell.length_a   1.000
_cell.length_b   1.000
_cell.length_c   1.000
_cell.angle_alpha   90.00
_cell.angle_beta   90.00
_cell.angle_gamma   90.00
#
_symmetry.space_group_name_H-M   'P 1'
#
loop_
_entity.id
_entity.type
_entity.pdbx_description
1 polymer ?
#
loop_
_entity_poly.entity_id
_entity_poly.type
_entity_poly.pdbx_seq_one_letter_code
_entity_poly.pdbx_strand_id
1 'polypeptide(L)'
;MAERIAAGSDYLKIISGTGGLWPSLDPETIQALVIAAHTRGLVVVAHVSSTAGVEEVVSAGVDVVAHVPANAELDKALAGRMAEAGIVVGPTLATIENTLGEPGGAAVAGDPRLAEALGDAWARRLTSDAPGWHGRQMPPYSRAEDNVRRLADAGVTLLAGTDAPNPGTVFGASLHRELELLVRCGISPAQALAATTAEPARVFGLADRGRVAAGQRADLVLVSGDPLTDITATRAIERIWRGGIACDRHAFVASAAEAEQLDAFDAQLAKVVAAVRERWSS
;
A
#
# COMPACT_ATOMS: atom_id res chain seq x y z
N MET A 1 -18.32 10.86 11.88
CA MET A 1 -16.93 11.23 12.23
C MET A 1 -16.70 11.26 13.74
N ALA A 2 -17.46 11.99 14.57
CA ALA A 2 -17.25 12.09 16.02
C ALA A 2 -17.15 10.72 16.72
N GLU A 3 -18.04 9.77 16.41
CA GLU A 3 -18.01 8.40 16.95
C GLU A 3 -16.72 7.64 16.61
N ARG A 4 -16.19 7.81 15.39
CA ARG A 4 -14.94 7.14 14.98
C ARG A 4 -13.73 7.71 15.70
N ILE A 5 -13.69 9.03 15.90
CA ILE A 5 -12.65 9.67 16.69
C ILE A 5 -12.72 9.20 18.15
N ALA A 6 -13.93 9.16 18.73
CA ALA A 6 -14.11 8.64 20.08
C ALA A 6 -13.71 7.16 20.22
N ALA A 7 -13.80 6.39 19.14
CA ALA A 7 -13.32 5.01 19.04
C ALA A 7 -11.81 4.88 18.81
N GLY A 8 -11.05 6.00 18.74
CA GLY A 8 -9.59 6.02 18.60
C GLY A 8 -9.07 6.01 17.17
N SER A 9 -9.85 6.50 16.19
CA SER A 9 -9.33 6.63 14.81
C SER A 9 -8.31 7.76 14.71
N ASP A 10 -7.14 7.47 14.14
CA ASP A 10 -6.02 8.40 13.97
C ASP A 10 -6.09 9.19 12.66
N TYR A 11 -6.84 8.72 11.68
CA TYR A 11 -7.02 9.35 10.36
C TYR A 11 -8.39 9.02 9.77
N LEU A 12 -8.80 9.78 8.75
CA LEU A 12 -10.01 9.49 7.96
C LEU A 12 -9.62 8.74 6.69
N LYS A 13 -10.24 7.56 6.44
CA LYS A 13 -10.15 6.86 5.17
C LYS A 13 -11.38 7.11 4.33
N ILE A 14 -11.17 7.58 3.09
CA ILE A 14 -12.20 7.76 2.06
C ILE A 14 -11.97 6.71 0.96
N ILE A 15 -13.03 6.17 0.39
CA ILE A 15 -13.00 5.32 -0.79
C ILE A 15 -13.70 6.07 -1.91
N SER A 16 -12.96 6.42 -2.97
CA SER A 16 -13.46 7.11 -4.15
C SER A 16 -12.94 6.47 -5.43
N GLY A 17 -13.59 6.75 -6.54
CA GLY A 17 -13.11 6.32 -7.87
C GLY A 17 -13.04 4.80 -8.04
N THR A 18 -14.02 4.06 -7.55
CA THR A 18 -14.06 2.59 -7.52
C THR A 18 -14.19 1.93 -8.90
N GLY A 19 -14.09 2.70 -9.99
CA GLY A 19 -14.25 2.18 -11.35
C GLY A 19 -15.65 1.60 -11.64
N GLY A 20 -16.67 2.03 -10.90
CA GLY A 20 -18.05 1.55 -11.03
C GLY A 20 -18.34 0.21 -10.35
N LEU A 21 -17.38 -0.35 -9.59
CA LEU A 21 -17.61 -1.57 -8.82
C LEU A 21 -18.48 -1.34 -7.57
N TRP A 22 -18.37 -0.16 -6.97
CA TRP A 22 -19.09 0.26 -5.77
C TRP A 22 -19.60 1.68 -5.95
N PRO A 23 -20.67 2.08 -5.24
CA PRO A 23 -21.06 3.48 -5.18
C PRO A 23 -19.90 4.33 -4.67
N SER A 24 -19.50 5.35 -5.42
CA SER A 24 -18.54 6.35 -4.98
C SER A 24 -19.27 7.47 -4.25
N LEU A 25 -18.57 8.12 -3.33
CA LEU A 25 -19.04 9.38 -2.75
C LEU A 25 -19.05 10.45 -3.84
N ASP A 26 -20.00 11.37 -3.79
CA ASP A 26 -20.00 12.54 -4.66
C ASP A 26 -18.91 13.55 -4.21
N PRO A 27 -18.42 14.43 -5.12
CA PRO A 27 -17.34 15.36 -4.81
C PRO A 27 -17.64 16.30 -3.64
N GLU A 28 -18.89 16.71 -3.48
CA GLU A 28 -19.33 17.61 -2.38
C GLU A 28 -19.24 16.90 -1.03
N THR A 29 -19.64 15.64 -0.98
CA THR A 29 -19.48 14.78 0.21
C THR A 29 -18.01 14.56 0.54
N ILE A 30 -17.16 14.28 -0.46
CA ILE A 30 -15.71 14.11 -0.24
C ILE A 30 -15.12 15.38 0.35
N GLN A 31 -15.42 16.54 -0.25
CA GLN A 31 -14.92 17.83 0.23
C GLN A 31 -15.39 18.13 1.66
N ALA A 32 -16.66 17.89 1.97
CA ALA A 32 -17.20 18.08 3.31
C ALA A 32 -16.51 17.18 4.35
N LEU A 33 -16.17 15.94 3.99
CA LEU A 33 -15.44 15.02 4.84
C LEU A 33 -13.99 15.47 5.08
N VAL A 34 -13.29 15.95 4.03
CA VAL A 34 -11.94 16.50 4.14
C VAL A 34 -11.91 17.70 5.08
N ILE A 35 -12.79 18.68 4.87
CA ILE A 35 -12.90 19.87 5.73
C ILE A 35 -13.16 19.46 7.19
N ALA A 36 -14.09 18.54 7.40
CA ALA A 36 -14.44 18.07 8.74
C ALA A 36 -13.30 17.30 9.43
N ALA A 37 -12.46 16.58 8.68
CA ALA A 37 -11.26 15.91 9.19
C ALA A 37 -10.18 16.92 9.55
N HIS A 38 -9.84 17.84 8.64
CA HIS A 38 -8.83 18.87 8.85
C HIS A 38 -9.16 19.79 10.02
N THR A 39 -10.43 20.16 10.20
CA THR A 39 -10.88 20.94 11.37
C THR A 39 -10.56 20.22 12.70
N ARG A 40 -10.33 18.92 12.67
CA ARG A 40 -10.00 18.08 13.83
C ARG A 40 -8.54 17.61 13.86
N GLY A 41 -7.72 18.14 12.95
CA GLY A 41 -6.31 17.77 12.84
C GLY A 41 -6.06 16.35 12.34
N LEU A 42 -7.03 15.72 11.67
CA LEU A 42 -6.90 14.37 11.13
C LEU A 42 -6.37 14.41 9.69
N VAL A 43 -5.43 13.52 9.41
CA VAL A 43 -4.97 13.22 8.05
C VAL A 43 -6.09 12.51 7.29
N VAL A 44 -6.26 12.85 6.00
CA VAL A 44 -7.23 12.19 5.11
C VAL A 44 -6.51 11.33 4.09
N VAL A 45 -6.81 10.03 4.10
CA VAL A 45 -6.30 9.04 3.15
C VAL A 45 -7.41 8.64 2.19
N ALA A 46 -7.22 8.79 0.89
CA ALA A 46 -8.20 8.41 -0.11
C ALA A 46 -7.74 7.20 -0.94
N HIS A 47 -8.59 6.18 -1.06
CA HIS A 47 -8.44 5.12 -2.06
C HIS A 47 -8.90 5.63 -3.42
N VAL A 48 -8.13 5.35 -4.46
CA VAL A 48 -8.49 5.62 -5.86
C VAL A 48 -8.15 4.43 -6.75
N SER A 49 -8.93 4.23 -7.82
CA SER A 49 -8.68 3.17 -8.81
C SER A 49 -8.47 3.74 -10.22
N SER A 50 -8.55 5.06 -10.37
CA SER A 50 -8.43 5.72 -11.68
C SER A 50 -7.78 7.09 -11.59
N THR A 51 -7.22 7.56 -12.70
CA THR A 51 -6.66 8.91 -12.82
C THR A 51 -7.73 10.00 -12.60
N ALA A 52 -8.97 9.76 -13.00
CA ALA A 52 -10.08 10.67 -12.69
C ALA A 52 -10.37 10.72 -11.19
N GLY A 53 -10.31 9.58 -10.50
CA GLY A 53 -10.44 9.53 -9.04
C GLY A 53 -9.30 10.27 -8.33
N VAL A 54 -8.07 10.22 -8.85
CA VAL A 54 -6.96 11.04 -8.33
C VAL A 54 -7.29 12.53 -8.44
N GLU A 55 -7.74 12.99 -9.63
CA GLU A 55 -8.13 14.39 -9.85
C GLU A 55 -9.21 14.85 -8.85
N GLU A 56 -10.22 14.01 -8.63
CA GLU A 56 -11.33 14.29 -7.73
C GLU A 56 -10.85 14.48 -6.29
N VAL A 57 -10.07 13.52 -5.75
CA VAL A 57 -9.64 13.58 -4.34
C VAL A 57 -8.56 14.64 -4.11
N VAL A 58 -7.70 14.90 -5.11
CA VAL A 58 -6.74 16.00 -5.08
C VAL A 58 -7.45 17.36 -5.03
N SER A 59 -8.50 17.53 -5.84
CA SER A 59 -9.31 18.75 -5.85
C SER A 59 -10.06 18.96 -4.52
N ALA A 60 -10.41 17.89 -3.82
CA ALA A 60 -11.03 17.96 -2.50
C ALA A 60 -10.02 18.24 -1.37
N GLY A 61 -8.72 18.16 -1.63
CA GLY A 61 -7.66 18.49 -0.68
C GLY A 61 -7.28 17.37 0.29
N VAL A 62 -7.30 16.10 -0.16
CA VAL A 62 -6.81 14.97 0.66
C VAL A 62 -5.30 15.07 0.89
N ASP A 63 -4.80 14.45 1.96
CA ASP A 63 -3.39 14.47 2.31
C ASP A 63 -2.61 13.30 1.69
N VAL A 64 -3.24 12.13 1.60
CA VAL A 64 -2.62 10.90 1.12
C VAL A 64 -3.52 10.23 0.08
N VAL A 65 -2.96 9.89 -1.06
CA VAL A 65 -3.61 9.05 -2.08
C VAL A 65 -3.07 7.63 -1.97
N ALA A 66 -3.95 6.67 -1.74
CA ALA A 66 -3.69 5.24 -1.83
C ALA A 66 -4.38 4.75 -3.08
N HIS A 67 -3.72 4.21 -3.75
CA HIS A 67 -2.92 3.46 -4.67
C HIS A 67 -2.45 4.33 -5.86
N VAL A 68 -1.64 3.75 -6.75
CA VAL A 68 -1.36 4.36 -8.04
C VAL A 68 -2.31 3.79 -9.10
N PRO A 69 -3.03 4.63 -9.87
CA PRO A 69 -3.89 4.13 -10.93
C PRO A 69 -3.07 3.59 -12.12
N ALA A 70 -3.61 2.56 -12.81
CA ALA A 70 -3.04 2.00 -14.02
C ALA A 70 -3.98 2.10 -15.25
N ASN A 71 -5.20 2.63 -15.07
CA ASN A 71 -6.20 2.73 -16.13
C ASN A 71 -5.79 3.67 -17.26
N ALA A 72 -5.07 4.74 -16.93
CA ALA A 72 -4.55 5.74 -17.86
C ALA A 72 -3.24 6.33 -17.34
N GLU A 73 -2.56 7.07 -18.20
CA GLU A 73 -1.38 7.85 -17.87
C GLU A 73 -1.77 9.03 -16.97
N LEU A 74 -1.03 9.24 -15.88
CA LEU A 74 -1.26 10.36 -14.97
C LEU A 74 -0.76 11.65 -15.63
N ASP A 75 -1.61 12.67 -15.66
CA ASP A 75 -1.28 13.96 -16.24
C ASP A 75 -0.16 14.65 -15.45
N LYS A 76 0.81 15.25 -16.15
CA LYS A 76 1.96 15.92 -15.54
C LYS A 76 1.55 17.14 -14.71
N ALA A 77 0.52 17.89 -15.16
CA ALA A 77 0.04 19.03 -14.40
C ALA A 77 -0.66 18.59 -13.12
N LEU A 78 -1.37 17.45 -13.14
CA LEU A 78 -1.94 16.85 -11.93
C LEU A 78 -0.84 16.43 -10.95
N ALA A 79 0.21 15.73 -11.41
CA ALA A 79 1.33 15.36 -10.57
C ALA A 79 2.04 16.61 -9.98
N GLY A 80 2.20 17.67 -10.75
CA GLY A 80 2.73 18.95 -10.28
C GLY A 80 1.88 19.57 -9.18
N ARG A 81 0.55 19.61 -9.36
CA ARG A 81 -0.37 20.10 -8.30
C ARG A 81 -0.31 19.27 -7.03
N MET A 82 -0.17 17.94 -7.16
CA MET A 82 0.00 17.06 -5.99
C MET A 82 1.27 17.40 -5.22
N ALA A 83 2.40 17.63 -5.92
CA ALA A 83 3.66 18.02 -5.30
C ALA A 83 3.56 19.37 -4.61
N GLU A 84 3.00 20.39 -5.28
CA GLU A 84 2.79 21.73 -4.74
C GLU A 84 1.88 21.75 -3.51
N ALA A 85 0.85 20.91 -3.51
CA ALA A 85 -0.07 20.75 -2.38
C ALA A 85 0.50 19.89 -1.24
N GLY A 86 1.67 19.27 -1.41
CA GLY A 86 2.28 18.37 -0.43
C GLY A 86 1.53 17.05 -0.27
N ILE A 87 0.73 16.66 -1.26
CA ILE A 87 0.01 15.38 -1.24
C ILE A 87 1.00 14.23 -1.37
N VAL A 88 0.78 13.20 -0.58
CA VAL A 88 1.64 12.02 -0.51
C VAL A 88 0.95 10.84 -1.20
N VAL A 89 1.71 9.95 -1.83
CA VAL A 89 1.16 8.77 -2.51
C VAL A 89 1.74 7.49 -1.96
N GLY A 90 0.88 6.56 -1.54
CA GLY A 90 1.21 5.16 -1.26
C GLY A 90 0.88 4.28 -2.48
N PRO A 91 1.83 3.95 -3.37
CA PRO A 91 1.53 3.33 -4.66
C PRO A 91 0.93 1.93 -4.55
N THR A 92 1.36 1.16 -3.55
CA THR A 92 0.97 -0.25 -3.33
C THR A 92 1.21 -1.14 -4.56
N LEU A 93 2.37 -0.97 -5.19
CA LEU A 93 2.73 -1.65 -6.43
C LEU A 93 2.65 -3.18 -6.32
N ALA A 94 2.99 -3.74 -5.15
CA ALA A 94 2.92 -5.18 -4.90
C ALA A 94 1.49 -5.74 -5.04
N THR A 95 0.47 -5.02 -4.56
CA THR A 95 -0.94 -5.39 -4.76
C THR A 95 -1.39 -5.12 -6.20
N ILE A 96 -1.00 -3.98 -6.79
CA ILE A 96 -1.35 -3.63 -8.17
C ILE A 96 -0.75 -4.64 -9.15
N GLU A 97 0.51 -5.08 -8.96
CA GLU A 97 1.18 -6.09 -9.75
C GLU A 97 0.33 -7.38 -9.83
N ASN A 98 -0.07 -7.92 -8.67
CA ASN A 98 -0.90 -9.12 -8.63
C ASN A 98 -2.31 -8.89 -9.20
N THR A 99 -2.92 -7.75 -8.92
CA THR A 99 -4.26 -7.39 -9.43
C THR A 99 -4.29 -7.31 -10.96
N LEU A 100 -3.17 -6.91 -11.57
CA LEU A 100 -3.02 -6.81 -13.03
C LEU A 100 -2.50 -8.10 -13.69
N GLY A 101 -2.36 -9.19 -12.92
CA GLY A 101 -2.02 -10.52 -13.42
C GLY A 101 -0.53 -10.81 -13.52
N GLU A 102 0.32 -9.98 -12.90
CA GLU A 102 1.75 -10.25 -12.82
C GLU A 102 2.06 -11.08 -11.56
N PRO A 103 2.88 -12.14 -11.65
CA PRO A 103 3.09 -13.08 -10.54
C PRO A 103 4.14 -12.58 -9.51
N GLY A 104 4.03 -11.32 -9.08
CA GLY A 104 5.02 -10.69 -8.19
C GLY A 104 5.16 -11.36 -6.82
N GLY A 105 4.07 -11.84 -6.25
CA GLY A 105 4.08 -12.57 -4.99
C GLY A 105 4.91 -13.86 -5.01
N ALA A 106 5.01 -14.51 -6.17
CA ALA A 106 5.83 -15.71 -6.34
C ALA A 106 7.33 -15.44 -6.08
N ALA A 107 7.83 -14.26 -6.42
CA ALA A 107 9.21 -13.86 -6.16
C ALA A 107 9.50 -13.70 -4.65
N VAL A 108 8.48 -13.38 -3.86
CA VAL A 108 8.58 -13.31 -2.39
C VAL A 108 8.47 -14.71 -1.79
N ALA A 109 7.51 -15.51 -2.24
CA ALA A 109 7.29 -16.88 -1.77
C ALA A 109 8.50 -17.79 -2.04
N GLY A 110 9.19 -17.60 -3.17
CA GLY A 110 10.36 -18.37 -3.57
C GLY A 110 11.68 -17.89 -2.96
N ASP A 111 11.70 -16.81 -2.18
CA ASP A 111 12.94 -16.30 -1.58
C ASP A 111 13.29 -17.09 -0.31
N PRO A 112 14.42 -17.85 -0.29
CA PRO A 112 14.77 -18.69 0.85
C PRO A 112 15.02 -17.90 2.14
N ARG A 113 15.33 -16.59 2.06
CA ARG A 113 15.54 -15.72 3.22
C ARG A 113 14.24 -15.41 3.97
N LEU A 114 13.09 -15.56 3.31
CA LEU A 114 11.76 -15.29 3.86
C LEU A 114 10.96 -16.58 4.12
N ALA A 115 11.28 -17.68 3.44
CA ALA A 115 10.49 -18.90 3.40
C ALA A 115 10.21 -19.48 4.80
N GLU A 116 11.21 -19.49 5.68
CA GLU A 116 11.08 -20.03 7.04
C GLU A 116 10.03 -19.27 7.88
N ALA A 117 9.96 -17.95 7.73
CA ALA A 117 9.02 -17.11 8.48
C ALA A 117 7.62 -17.08 7.86
N LEU A 118 7.47 -17.42 6.57
CA LEU A 118 6.19 -17.40 5.87
C LEU A 118 5.33 -18.62 6.18
N GLY A 119 5.92 -19.81 6.20
CA GLY A 119 5.17 -21.06 6.23
C GLY A 119 4.30 -21.26 4.98
N ASP A 120 3.73 -22.45 4.84
CA ASP A 120 3.02 -22.87 3.63
C ASP A 120 1.74 -22.06 3.34
N ALA A 121 1.02 -21.65 4.39
CA ALA A 121 -0.25 -20.95 4.23
C ALA A 121 -0.04 -19.55 3.61
N TRP A 122 0.92 -18.78 4.13
CA TRP A 122 1.24 -17.47 3.60
C TRP A 122 1.97 -17.53 2.26
N ALA A 123 2.78 -18.58 2.02
CA ALA A 123 3.39 -18.82 0.71
C ALA A 123 2.31 -19.08 -0.36
N ARG A 124 1.26 -19.85 -0.04
CA ARG A 124 0.10 -20.02 -0.94
C ARG A 124 -0.63 -18.69 -1.17
N ARG A 125 -0.81 -17.88 -0.13
CA ARG A 125 -1.45 -16.55 -0.26
C ARG A 125 -0.70 -15.64 -1.22
N LEU A 126 0.64 -15.64 -1.16
CA LEU A 126 1.49 -14.88 -2.09
C LEU A 126 1.34 -15.30 -3.55
N THR A 127 1.00 -16.55 -3.78
CA THR A 127 0.81 -17.11 -5.14
C THR A 127 -0.66 -17.19 -5.56
N SER A 128 -1.58 -16.69 -4.73
CA SER A 128 -3.01 -16.71 -5.06
C SER A 128 -3.36 -15.59 -6.04
N ASP A 129 -4.24 -15.91 -6.97
CA ASP A 129 -4.77 -14.94 -7.93
C ASP A 129 -5.79 -14.01 -7.29
N ALA A 130 -5.86 -12.77 -7.77
CA ALA A 130 -6.89 -11.84 -7.37
C ALA A 130 -8.26 -12.28 -7.91
N PRO A 131 -9.23 -12.65 -7.05
CA PRO A 131 -10.52 -13.16 -7.49
C PRO A 131 -11.32 -12.10 -8.26
N GLY A 132 -11.93 -12.51 -9.36
CA GLY A 132 -12.91 -11.73 -10.09
C GLY A 132 -12.38 -10.80 -11.17
N TRP A 133 -11.09 -10.79 -11.44
CA TRP A 133 -10.49 -10.02 -12.54
C TRP A 133 -10.25 -10.84 -13.81
N HIS A 134 -10.40 -12.18 -13.73
CA HIS A 134 -10.26 -13.08 -14.87
C HIS A 134 -11.22 -12.70 -16.01
N GLY A 135 -10.71 -12.67 -17.24
CA GLY A 135 -11.48 -12.37 -18.45
C GLY A 135 -11.69 -10.88 -18.75
N ARG A 136 -11.18 -9.95 -17.93
CA ARG A 136 -11.15 -8.51 -18.26
C ARG A 136 -9.86 -8.17 -18.98
N GLN A 137 -9.96 -7.25 -19.95
CA GLN A 137 -8.77 -6.60 -20.52
C GLN A 137 -8.21 -5.62 -19.49
N MET A 138 -7.20 -6.06 -18.76
CA MET A 138 -6.55 -5.22 -17.75
C MET A 138 -5.52 -4.31 -18.42
N PRO A 139 -5.30 -3.11 -17.88
CA PRO A 139 -4.21 -2.27 -18.33
C PRO A 139 -2.86 -2.96 -18.04
N PRO A 140 -1.80 -2.66 -18.81
CA PRO A 140 -0.47 -3.21 -18.54
C PRO A 140 0.05 -2.65 -17.20
N TYR A 141 0.68 -3.53 -16.41
CA TYR A 141 1.26 -3.15 -15.12
C TYR A 141 2.33 -2.04 -15.26
N SER A 142 3.07 -2.03 -16.37
CA SER A 142 4.05 -0.98 -16.66
C SER A 142 3.50 0.44 -16.57
N ARG A 143 2.19 0.61 -16.79
CA ARG A 143 1.55 1.92 -16.64
C ARG A 143 1.50 2.40 -15.18
N ALA A 144 1.32 1.49 -14.23
CA ALA A 144 1.42 1.83 -12.80
C ALA A 144 2.85 2.30 -12.47
N GLU A 145 3.87 1.59 -12.99
CA GLU A 145 5.26 1.97 -12.82
C GLU A 145 5.56 3.34 -13.45
N ASP A 146 5.06 3.59 -14.67
CA ASP A 146 5.24 4.88 -15.35
C ASP A 146 4.58 6.02 -14.56
N ASN A 147 3.41 5.78 -13.98
CA ASN A 147 2.74 6.76 -13.13
C ASN A 147 3.51 7.02 -11.83
N VAL A 148 4.15 6.01 -11.22
CA VAL A 148 5.05 6.21 -10.08
C VAL A 148 6.26 7.06 -10.48
N ARG A 149 6.88 6.80 -11.63
CA ARG A 149 7.99 7.63 -12.17
C ARG A 149 7.55 9.09 -12.33
N ARG A 150 6.37 9.33 -12.92
CA ARG A 150 5.82 10.68 -13.10
C ARG A 150 5.60 11.43 -11.79
N LEU A 151 5.09 10.72 -10.77
CA LEU A 151 4.91 11.28 -9.43
C LEU A 151 6.25 11.65 -8.80
N ALA A 152 7.23 10.75 -8.88
CA ALA A 152 8.58 11.00 -8.37
C ALA A 152 9.29 12.16 -9.09
N ASP A 153 9.22 12.21 -10.43
CA ASP A 153 9.78 13.28 -11.26
C ASP A 153 9.14 14.65 -10.94
N ALA A 154 7.88 14.67 -10.56
CA ALA A 154 7.18 15.87 -10.11
C ALA A 154 7.52 16.27 -8.67
N GLY A 155 8.25 15.45 -7.92
CA GLY A 155 8.60 15.70 -6.52
C GLY A 155 7.54 15.29 -5.50
N VAL A 156 6.58 14.45 -5.89
CA VAL A 156 5.58 13.90 -4.96
C VAL A 156 6.25 12.93 -4.00
N THR A 157 6.01 13.10 -2.69
CA THR A 157 6.49 12.17 -1.67
C THR A 157 5.79 10.81 -1.81
N LEU A 158 6.57 9.74 -1.86
CA LEU A 158 6.06 8.38 -1.92
C LEU A 158 6.16 7.69 -0.55
N LEU A 159 5.16 6.88 -0.22
CA LEU A 159 5.16 5.94 0.91
C LEU A 159 5.23 4.52 0.38
N ALA A 160 6.01 3.66 1.04
CA ALA A 160 5.98 2.23 0.75
C ALA A 160 4.92 1.55 1.61
N GLY A 161 3.94 0.96 0.94
CA GLY A 161 2.85 0.19 1.55
C GLY A 161 2.35 -0.86 0.58
N THR A 162 1.84 -1.98 1.09
CA THR A 162 1.48 -3.14 0.26
C THR A 162 -0.01 -3.39 0.14
N ASP A 163 -0.81 -2.74 0.98
CA ASP A 163 -2.24 -3.05 1.12
C ASP A 163 -2.51 -4.55 1.40
N ALA A 164 -1.56 -5.19 2.12
CA ALA A 164 -1.74 -6.57 2.56
C ALA A 164 -2.90 -6.66 3.57
N PRO A 165 -3.67 -7.75 3.54
CA PRO A 165 -3.41 -9.04 2.93
C PRO A 165 -4.22 -9.31 1.66
N ASN A 166 -4.25 -8.42 0.70
CA ASN A 166 -4.87 -8.70 -0.59
C ASN A 166 -4.25 -9.97 -1.23
N PRO A 167 -4.96 -10.68 -2.15
CA PRO A 167 -4.37 -11.79 -2.90
C PRO A 167 -3.02 -11.40 -3.52
N GLY A 168 -2.03 -12.28 -3.42
CA GLY A 168 -0.66 -12.00 -3.86
C GLY A 168 0.18 -11.18 -2.89
N THR A 169 -0.39 -10.76 -1.74
CA THR A 169 0.36 -10.01 -0.71
C THR A 169 0.16 -10.56 0.70
N VAL A 170 1.18 -10.43 1.54
CA VAL A 170 1.14 -10.82 2.95
C VAL A 170 1.83 -9.77 3.83
N PHE A 171 1.47 -9.74 5.09
CA PHE A 171 2.06 -8.82 6.05
C PHE A 171 3.59 -8.99 6.15
N GLY A 172 4.30 -7.89 6.23
CA GLY A 172 5.75 -7.86 6.35
C GLY A 172 6.48 -8.22 5.06
N ALA A 173 6.38 -9.47 4.61
CA ALA A 173 7.17 -9.98 3.48
C ALA A 173 6.92 -9.23 2.17
N SER A 174 5.69 -8.86 1.86
CA SER A 174 5.38 -8.11 0.63
C SER A 174 5.96 -6.69 0.63
N LEU A 175 6.31 -6.12 1.79
CA LEU A 175 6.97 -4.83 1.84
C LEU A 175 8.33 -4.85 1.16
N HIS A 176 9.06 -5.96 1.24
CA HIS A 176 10.33 -6.13 0.52
C HIS A 176 10.14 -6.12 -1.00
N ARG A 177 8.99 -6.61 -1.49
CA ARG A 177 8.64 -6.52 -2.91
C ARG A 177 8.29 -5.08 -3.30
N GLU A 178 7.51 -4.38 -2.48
CA GLU A 178 7.20 -2.96 -2.71
C GLU A 178 8.46 -2.11 -2.83
N LEU A 179 9.44 -2.30 -1.94
CA LEU A 179 10.72 -1.61 -2.00
C LEU A 179 11.48 -1.89 -3.30
N GLU A 180 11.52 -3.15 -3.74
CA GLU A 180 12.14 -3.55 -5.00
C GLU A 180 11.44 -2.89 -6.20
N LEU A 181 10.10 -2.86 -6.20
CA LEU A 181 9.31 -2.24 -7.26
C LEU A 181 9.52 -0.72 -7.31
N LEU A 182 9.60 -0.04 -6.17
CA LEU A 182 9.96 1.38 -6.11
C LEU A 182 11.35 1.64 -6.74
N VAL A 183 12.35 0.81 -6.39
CA VAL A 183 13.69 0.94 -6.97
C VAL A 183 13.66 0.67 -8.48
N ARG A 184 12.88 -0.29 -8.95
CA ARG A 184 12.65 -0.56 -10.38
C ARG A 184 11.99 0.63 -11.09
N CYS A 185 11.20 1.42 -10.39
CA CYS A 185 10.65 2.68 -10.89
C CYS A 185 11.66 3.84 -10.91
N GLY A 186 12.92 3.63 -10.50
CA GLY A 186 13.96 4.66 -10.49
C GLY A 186 14.10 5.42 -9.16
N ILE A 187 13.36 5.02 -8.14
CA ILE A 187 13.53 5.58 -6.78
C ILE A 187 14.84 5.02 -6.20
N SER A 188 15.70 5.87 -5.67
CA SER A 188 16.94 5.37 -5.07
C SER A 188 16.66 4.47 -3.86
N PRO A 189 17.52 3.47 -3.57
CA PRO A 189 17.35 2.62 -2.40
C PRO A 189 17.18 3.40 -1.09
N ALA A 190 17.91 4.50 -0.93
CA ALA A 190 17.79 5.38 0.24
C ALA A 190 16.39 6.01 0.34
N GLN A 191 15.83 6.49 -0.78
CA GLN A 191 14.47 7.04 -0.82
C GLN A 191 13.42 5.95 -0.59
N ALA A 192 13.59 4.75 -1.14
CA ALA A 192 12.69 3.62 -0.90
C ALA A 192 12.68 3.21 0.59
N LEU A 193 13.85 3.19 1.25
CA LEU A 193 13.94 2.97 2.70
C LEU A 193 13.28 4.09 3.51
N ALA A 194 13.48 5.35 3.11
CA ALA A 194 12.79 6.48 3.74
C ALA A 194 11.26 6.38 3.57
N ALA A 195 10.79 5.97 2.40
CA ALA A 195 9.36 5.78 2.09
C ALA A 195 8.69 4.71 2.97
N THR A 196 9.45 3.80 3.56
CA THR A 196 8.91 2.78 4.48
C THR A 196 9.19 3.07 5.97
N THR A 197 9.93 4.12 6.29
CA THR A 197 10.36 4.42 7.67
C THR A 197 10.08 5.87 8.07
N ALA A 198 10.93 6.79 7.65
CA ALA A 198 10.88 8.20 8.08
C ALA A 198 9.66 8.94 7.50
N GLU A 199 9.32 8.70 6.24
CA GLU A 199 8.21 9.40 5.60
C GLU A 199 6.84 9.04 6.19
N PRO A 200 6.46 7.75 6.38
CA PRO A 200 5.20 7.44 7.06
C PRO A 200 5.19 7.94 8.50
N ALA A 201 6.32 7.89 9.22
CA ALA A 201 6.39 8.44 10.57
C ALA A 201 6.09 9.96 10.58
N ARG A 202 6.64 10.71 9.61
CA ARG A 202 6.38 12.14 9.44
C ARG A 202 4.91 12.42 9.07
N VAL A 203 4.39 11.71 8.07
CA VAL A 203 3.03 11.93 7.54
C VAL A 203 1.96 11.65 8.58
N PHE A 204 2.12 10.58 9.38
CA PHE A 204 1.16 10.20 10.40
C PHE A 204 1.50 10.70 11.81
N GLY A 205 2.44 11.65 11.95
CA GLY A 205 2.75 12.31 13.22
C GLY A 205 3.41 11.41 14.27
N LEU A 206 4.09 10.35 13.86
CA LEU A 206 4.77 9.39 14.74
C LEU A 206 6.19 9.88 15.07
N ALA A 207 6.31 10.90 15.91
CA ALA A 207 7.56 11.63 16.16
C ALA A 207 8.66 10.80 16.85
N ASP A 208 8.28 9.68 17.49
CA ASP A 208 9.18 8.83 18.29
C ASP A 208 9.86 7.71 17.49
N ARG A 209 9.61 7.59 16.18
CA ARG A 209 10.10 6.48 15.34
C ARG A 209 10.41 6.91 13.90
N GLY A 210 10.77 5.95 13.04
CA GLY A 210 11.09 6.15 11.63
C GLY A 210 12.56 6.46 11.36
N ARG A 211 13.38 6.65 12.40
CA ARG A 211 14.83 6.92 12.31
C ARG A 211 15.59 6.24 13.42
N VAL A 212 16.84 5.86 13.15
CA VAL A 212 17.78 5.37 14.16
C VAL A 212 18.50 6.58 14.77
N ALA A 213 18.05 7.01 15.95
CA ALA A 213 18.64 8.12 16.69
C ALA A 213 18.43 7.95 18.19
N ALA A 214 19.30 8.59 19.01
CA ALA A 214 19.15 8.57 20.45
C ALA A 214 17.81 9.20 20.87
N GLY A 215 17.11 8.56 21.81
CA GLY A 215 15.80 8.99 22.29
C GLY A 215 14.61 8.54 21.43
N GLN A 216 14.87 7.93 20.27
CA GLN A 216 13.81 7.33 19.44
C GLN A 216 13.45 5.93 19.94
N ARG A 217 12.23 5.51 19.66
CA ARG A 217 11.75 4.17 19.93
C ARG A 217 12.57 3.16 19.12
N ALA A 218 13.07 2.14 19.79
CA ALA A 218 13.88 1.11 19.16
C ALA A 218 13.02 0.04 18.46
N ASP A 219 12.32 0.44 17.39
CA ASP A 219 11.69 -0.45 16.42
C ASP A 219 12.71 -0.62 15.28
N LEU A 220 13.50 -1.70 15.32
CA LEU A 220 14.69 -1.88 14.49
C LEU A 220 14.64 -3.22 13.75
N VAL A 221 15.15 -3.23 12.54
CA VAL A 221 15.44 -4.44 11.76
C VAL A 221 16.91 -4.43 11.38
N LEU A 222 17.65 -5.44 11.80
CA LEU A 222 19.02 -5.70 11.39
C LEU A 222 18.99 -6.66 10.21
N VAL A 223 19.67 -6.29 9.13
CA VAL A 223 19.79 -7.11 7.93
C VAL A 223 21.25 -7.39 7.61
N SER A 224 21.52 -8.51 6.95
CA SER A 224 22.83 -8.82 6.36
C SER A 224 22.94 -8.17 4.98
N GLY A 225 24.09 -7.55 4.70
CA GLY A 225 24.33 -6.81 3.47
C GLY A 225 23.98 -5.33 3.57
N ASP A 226 24.04 -4.63 2.44
CA ASP A 226 23.82 -3.19 2.36
C ASP A 226 22.59 -2.87 1.50
N PRO A 227 21.44 -2.55 2.11
CA PRO A 227 20.23 -2.23 1.36
C PRO A 227 20.28 -0.88 0.61
N LEU A 228 21.31 -0.05 0.84
CA LEU A 228 21.54 1.16 0.04
C LEU A 228 22.18 0.84 -1.33
N THR A 229 22.86 -0.29 -1.43
CA THR A 229 23.44 -0.79 -2.68
C THR A 229 22.53 -1.81 -3.37
N ASP A 230 21.95 -2.72 -2.60
CA ASP A 230 21.00 -3.73 -3.07
C ASP A 230 19.79 -3.76 -2.14
N ILE A 231 18.68 -3.21 -2.60
CA ILE A 231 17.44 -3.12 -1.79
C ILE A 231 16.93 -4.50 -1.36
N THR A 232 17.26 -5.57 -2.10
CA THR A 232 16.85 -6.94 -1.75
C THR A 232 17.58 -7.48 -0.51
N ALA A 233 18.67 -6.83 -0.06
CA ALA A 233 19.32 -7.14 1.22
C ALA A 233 18.37 -6.96 2.42
N THR A 234 17.32 -6.14 2.28
CA THR A 234 16.26 -6.02 3.31
C THR A 234 15.61 -7.35 3.66
N ARG A 235 15.64 -8.36 2.77
CA ARG A 235 15.10 -9.70 2.98
C ARG A 235 15.98 -10.56 3.90
N ALA A 236 17.27 -10.24 4.00
CA ALA A 236 18.24 -10.98 4.81
C ALA A 236 18.20 -10.52 6.28
N ILE A 237 17.04 -10.70 6.91
CA ILE A 237 16.77 -10.24 8.28
C ILE A 237 17.51 -11.11 9.28
N GLU A 238 18.40 -10.51 10.07
CA GLU A 238 19.11 -11.19 11.18
C GLU A 238 18.37 -11.02 12.51
N ARG A 239 17.90 -9.80 12.82
CA ARG A 239 17.20 -9.49 14.07
C ARG A 239 16.14 -8.43 13.90
N ILE A 240 15.12 -8.52 14.74
CA ILE A 240 14.06 -7.52 14.86
C ILE A 240 13.92 -7.13 16.33
N TRP A 241 13.76 -5.84 16.59
CA TRP A 241 13.36 -5.30 17.89
C TRP A 241 12.11 -4.46 17.75
N ARG A 242 11.21 -4.60 18.72
CA ARG A 242 10.02 -3.77 18.87
C ARG A 242 10.04 -3.09 20.23
N GLY A 243 10.19 -1.77 20.25
CA GLY A 243 10.34 -1.01 21.47
C GLY A 243 11.56 -1.43 22.30
N GLY A 244 12.66 -1.86 21.66
CA GLY A 244 13.88 -2.36 22.30
C GLY A 244 13.83 -3.83 22.74
N ILE A 245 12.70 -4.52 22.59
CA ILE A 245 12.55 -5.93 22.92
C ILE A 245 12.81 -6.76 21.66
N ALA A 246 13.77 -7.69 21.75
CA ALA A 246 14.08 -8.59 20.63
C ALA A 246 12.89 -9.53 20.34
N CYS A 247 12.51 -9.61 19.08
CA CYS A 247 11.47 -10.52 18.60
C CYS A 247 12.11 -11.88 18.26
N ASP A 248 11.53 -12.95 18.78
CA ASP A 248 11.89 -14.31 18.38
C ASP A 248 11.19 -14.65 17.06
N ARG A 249 11.94 -14.66 15.97
CA ARG A 249 11.43 -14.99 14.63
C ARG A 249 11.03 -16.46 14.49
N HIS A 250 11.68 -17.36 15.24
CA HIS A 250 11.36 -18.78 15.21
C HIS A 250 10.06 -19.11 15.96
N ALA A 251 9.69 -18.30 16.96
CA ALA A 251 8.40 -18.40 17.64
C ALA A 251 7.25 -17.79 16.81
N PHE A 252 7.54 -16.96 15.82
CA PHE A 252 6.55 -16.42 14.91
C PHE A 252 6.25 -17.46 13.82
N VAL A 253 5.30 -18.31 14.10
CA VAL A 253 4.68 -19.17 13.07
C VAL A 253 3.48 -18.41 12.54
N ALA A 254 3.51 -18.06 11.25
CA ALA A 254 2.34 -17.50 10.61
C ALA A 254 1.16 -18.44 10.81
N SER A 255 0.10 -17.96 11.44
CA SER A 255 -1.06 -18.78 11.79
C SER A 255 -1.74 -19.29 10.51
N ALA A 256 -1.77 -20.58 10.31
CA ALA A 256 -2.52 -21.20 9.20
C ALA A 256 -4.01 -20.82 9.27
N ALA A 257 -4.57 -20.68 10.48
CA ALA A 257 -5.95 -20.25 10.68
C ALA A 257 -6.22 -18.82 10.16
N GLU A 258 -5.26 -17.90 10.29
CA GLU A 258 -5.41 -16.54 9.73
C GLU A 258 -5.46 -16.55 8.20
N ALA A 259 -4.60 -17.34 7.55
CA ALA A 259 -4.61 -17.47 6.10
C ALA A 259 -5.92 -18.11 5.60
N GLU A 260 -6.42 -19.16 6.27
CA GLU A 260 -7.71 -19.79 5.93
C GLU A 260 -8.90 -18.83 6.10
N GLN A 261 -8.88 -17.97 7.13
CA GLN A 261 -9.92 -16.95 7.33
C GLN A 261 -9.90 -15.90 6.21
N LEU A 262 -8.71 -15.50 5.73
CA LEU A 262 -8.57 -14.59 4.61
C LEU A 262 -9.04 -15.21 3.29
N ASP A 263 -8.74 -16.48 3.04
CA ASP A 263 -9.21 -17.20 1.85
C ASP A 263 -10.75 -17.33 1.86
N ALA A 264 -11.35 -17.57 3.02
CA ALA A 264 -12.79 -17.58 3.18
C ALA A 264 -13.42 -16.21 2.95
N PHE A 265 -12.78 -15.13 3.43
CA PHE A 265 -13.20 -13.76 3.19
C PHE A 265 -13.14 -13.41 1.70
N ASP A 266 -12.06 -13.77 1.00
CA ASP A 266 -11.92 -13.52 -0.45
C ASP A 266 -12.98 -14.27 -1.27
N ALA A 267 -13.27 -15.51 -0.90
CA ALA A 267 -14.32 -16.28 -1.53
C ALA A 267 -15.71 -15.62 -1.33
N GLN A 268 -15.95 -15.04 -0.17
CA GLN A 268 -17.17 -14.29 0.12
C GLN A 268 -17.21 -12.97 -0.67
N LEU A 269 -16.10 -12.24 -0.70
CA LEU A 269 -15.98 -10.99 -1.46
C LEU A 269 -16.19 -11.21 -2.95
N ALA A 270 -15.63 -12.29 -3.52
CA ALA A 270 -15.83 -12.66 -4.92
C ALA A 270 -17.31 -12.88 -5.25
N LYS A 271 -18.07 -13.52 -4.36
CA LYS A 271 -19.53 -13.70 -4.52
C LYS A 271 -20.27 -12.37 -4.51
N VAL A 272 -19.92 -11.46 -3.58
CA VAL A 272 -20.52 -10.13 -3.48
C VAL A 272 -20.23 -9.32 -4.75
N VAL A 273 -18.98 -9.34 -5.22
CA VAL A 273 -18.57 -8.66 -6.47
C VAL A 273 -19.34 -9.21 -7.68
N ALA A 274 -19.51 -10.53 -7.77
CA ALA A 274 -20.28 -11.15 -8.85
C ALA A 274 -21.75 -10.71 -8.82
N ALA A 275 -22.39 -10.76 -7.65
CA ALA A 275 -23.78 -10.33 -7.47
C ALA A 275 -24.02 -8.85 -7.78
N VAL A 276 -23.07 -7.98 -7.40
CA VAL A 276 -23.11 -6.56 -7.74
C VAL A 276 -23.03 -6.35 -9.24
N ARG A 277 -22.13 -7.09 -9.93
CA ARG A 277 -21.98 -7.01 -11.38
C ARG A 277 -23.24 -7.42 -12.15
N GLU A 278 -23.89 -8.51 -11.74
CA GLU A 278 -25.15 -8.97 -12.35
C GLU A 278 -26.24 -7.91 -12.25
N ARG A 279 -26.31 -7.23 -11.11
CA ARG A 279 -27.30 -6.18 -10.85
C ARG A 279 -27.11 -4.91 -11.68
N TRP A 280 -25.90 -4.65 -12.16
CA TRP A 280 -25.53 -3.44 -12.92
C TRP A 280 -25.38 -3.73 -14.43
N SER A 281 -25.48 -4.99 -14.84
CA SER A 281 -25.48 -5.41 -16.24
C SER A 281 -26.91 -5.59 -16.80
N SER A 282 -27.90 -5.48 -15.94
CA SER A 282 -29.35 -5.47 -16.24
C SER A 282 -29.91 -4.05 -16.19
#